data_b591736ae5cc633d4b202369a49182fa
#
_entry.id   b591736ae5cc633d4b202369a49182fa
#
_cell.length_a   1.000
_cell.length_b   1.000
_cell.length_c   1.000
_cell.angle_alpha   90.00
_cell.angle_beta   90.00
_cell.angle_gamma   90.00
#
_symmetry.space_group_name_H-M   'P 1'
#
loop_
_entity.id
_entity.type
_entity.pdbx_description
1 polymer ?
#
loop_
_entity_poly.entity_id
_entity_poly.type
_entity_poly.pdbx_seq_one_letter_code
_entity_poly.pdbx_strand_id
1 'polypeptide(L)'
;MTTSDTPVSLAERKRLLVADELSEAALQLLALRGFDAVTVDEIAAEAGVSKRTFFRYFASKEDVVVRFLSGMGTDIHAALASRPAGEPPSAALRHALAVPLLACTDRHPDHAARALRVVQLILRTPALLARFLERQAEWREALAGELARREGVDPAADLYPRLAAGTALVAFHTALERWGASDAAEDPLNLLDRAFAVVGPALDAQDR
;
A
#
# COMPACT_ATOMS: atom_id res chain seq x y z
N MET A 1 13.02 -28.98 2.07
CA MET A 1 12.81 -28.70 0.64
C MET A 1 13.32 -27.29 0.39
N THR A 2 14.47 -27.18 -0.27
CA THR A 2 15.14 -25.92 -0.60
C THR A 2 14.37 -25.23 -1.71
N THR A 3 13.73 -24.12 -1.41
CA THR A 3 13.18 -23.21 -2.42
C THR A 3 14.34 -22.64 -3.22
N SER A 4 14.45 -23.04 -4.47
CA SER A 4 15.41 -22.48 -5.43
C SER A 4 15.03 -21.03 -5.70
N ASP A 5 15.75 -20.13 -5.05
CA ASP A 5 15.73 -18.69 -5.37
C ASP A 5 16.47 -18.52 -6.72
N THR A 6 15.70 -18.59 -7.80
CA THR A 6 16.24 -18.37 -9.15
C THR A 6 16.54 -16.87 -9.27
N PRO A 7 17.78 -16.45 -9.47
CA PRO A 7 18.12 -15.03 -9.57
C PRO A 7 17.37 -14.38 -10.74
N VAL A 8 16.63 -13.30 -10.42
CA VAL A 8 15.91 -12.49 -11.41
C VAL A 8 16.87 -12.08 -12.54
N SER A 9 16.54 -12.40 -13.78
CA SER A 9 17.38 -12.11 -14.94
C SER A 9 17.62 -10.60 -15.09
N LEU A 10 18.74 -10.21 -15.71
CA LEU A 10 19.05 -8.80 -15.99
C LEU A 10 17.93 -8.13 -16.82
N ALA A 11 17.35 -8.87 -17.78
CA ALA A 11 16.23 -8.40 -18.59
C ALA A 11 14.97 -8.11 -17.75
N GLU A 12 14.71 -8.97 -16.77
CA GLU A 12 13.57 -8.84 -15.86
C GLU A 12 13.76 -7.68 -14.89
N ARG A 13 14.97 -7.51 -14.32
CA ARG A 13 15.31 -6.33 -13.51
C ARG A 13 15.13 -5.03 -14.28
N LYS A 14 15.61 -4.97 -15.52
CA LYS A 14 15.44 -3.80 -16.39
C LYS A 14 13.97 -3.54 -16.70
N ARG A 15 13.19 -4.60 -16.89
CA ARG A 15 11.74 -4.49 -17.11
C ARG A 15 11.03 -3.91 -15.89
N LEU A 16 11.38 -4.36 -14.69
CA LEU A 16 10.83 -3.84 -13.43
C LEU A 16 11.16 -2.37 -13.23
N LEU A 17 12.42 -1.97 -13.44
CA LEU A 17 12.85 -0.57 -13.31
C LEU A 17 12.07 0.37 -14.24
N VAL A 18 11.92 0.00 -15.52
CA VAL A 18 11.16 0.81 -16.48
C VAL A 18 9.68 0.89 -16.08
N ALA A 19 9.11 -0.19 -15.55
CA ALA A 19 7.74 -0.17 -15.07
C ALA A 19 7.56 0.71 -13.84
N ASP A 20 8.56 0.77 -12.95
CA ASP A 20 8.54 1.63 -11.76
C ASP A 20 8.68 3.12 -12.15
N GLU A 21 9.60 3.46 -13.04
CA GLU A 21 9.74 4.83 -13.59
C GLU A 21 8.44 5.29 -14.27
N LEU A 22 7.82 4.43 -15.09
CA LEU A 22 6.52 4.71 -15.71
C LEU A 22 5.42 4.93 -14.68
N SER A 23 5.40 4.11 -13.64
CA SER A 23 4.40 4.23 -12.55
C SER A 23 4.57 5.53 -11.79
N GLU A 24 5.80 5.92 -11.49
CA GLU A 24 6.08 7.16 -10.79
C GLU A 24 5.66 8.39 -11.61
N ALA A 25 6.08 8.46 -12.87
CA ALA A 25 5.70 9.55 -13.77
C ALA A 25 4.18 9.66 -13.93
N ALA A 26 3.51 8.51 -14.11
CA ALA A 26 2.05 8.47 -14.25
C ALA A 26 1.32 8.93 -12.98
N LEU A 27 1.72 8.43 -11.80
CA LEU A 27 1.10 8.82 -10.53
C LEU A 27 1.27 10.32 -10.27
N GLN A 28 2.44 10.88 -10.57
CA GLN A 28 2.69 12.32 -10.44
C GLN A 28 1.77 13.14 -11.35
N LEU A 29 1.67 12.77 -12.60
CA LEU A 29 0.86 13.49 -13.58
C LEU A 29 -0.64 13.39 -13.25
N LEU A 30 -1.12 12.18 -12.89
CA LEU A 30 -2.48 11.93 -12.47
C LEU A 30 -2.85 12.70 -11.20
N ALA A 31 -1.95 12.76 -10.22
CA ALA A 31 -2.17 13.48 -8.97
C ALA A 31 -2.17 15.01 -9.14
N LEU A 32 -1.43 15.54 -10.13
CA LEU A 32 -1.38 16.97 -10.41
C LEU A 32 -2.57 17.45 -11.24
N ARG A 33 -3.02 16.66 -12.23
CA ARG A 33 -4.00 17.10 -13.24
C ARG A 33 -5.37 16.43 -13.10
N GLY A 34 -5.47 15.42 -12.23
CA GLY A 34 -6.67 14.61 -12.07
C GLY A 34 -6.74 13.42 -13.03
N PHE A 35 -7.47 12.38 -12.62
CA PHE A 35 -7.51 11.10 -13.32
C PHE A 35 -8.10 11.21 -14.74
N ASP A 36 -9.22 11.92 -14.90
CA ASP A 36 -9.95 12.00 -16.17
C ASP A 36 -9.26 12.93 -17.18
N ALA A 37 -8.51 13.93 -16.69
CA ALA A 37 -7.85 14.92 -17.53
C ALA A 37 -6.55 14.41 -18.17
N VAL A 38 -6.02 13.26 -17.74
CA VAL A 38 -4.73 12.72 -18.20
C VAL A 38 -4.94 11.55 -19.13
N THR A 39 -4.28 11.58 -20.28
CA THR A 39 -4.29 10.51 -21.28
C THR A 39 -3.04 9.63 -21.17
N VAL A 40 -3.13 8.40 -21.71
CA VAL A 40 -1.95 7.50 -21.80
C VAL A 40 -0.84 8.10 -22.65
N ASP A 41 -1.17 8.90 -23.66
CA ASP A 41 -0.16 9.57 -24.52
C ASP A 41 0.66 10.58 -23.72
N GLU A 42 0.03 11.34 -22.81
CA GLU A 42 0.70 12.30 -21.93
C GLU A 42 1.57 11.58 -20.88
N ILE A 43 1.08 10.47 -20.30
CA ILE A 43 1.88 9.65 -19.38
C ILE A 43 3.12 9.09 -20.07
N ALA A 44 2.96 8.55 -21.28
CA ALA A 44 4.08 8.01 -22.05
C ALA A 44 5.11 9.10 -22.41
N ALA A 45 4.64 10.28 -22.81
CA ALA A 45 5.50 11.43 -23.11
C ALA A 45 6.27 11.92 -21.88
N GLU A 46 5.61 12.02 -20.71
CA GLU A 46 6.23 12.41 -19.43
C GLU A 46 7.34 11.44 -19.02
N ALA A 47 7.12 10.14 -19.21
CA ALA A 47 8.10 9.09 -18.92
C ALA A 47 9.15 8.92 -20.04
N GLY A 48 9.14 9.73 -21.11
CA GLY A 48 10.10 9.63 -22.23
C GLY A 48 9.97 8.34 -23.04
N VAL A 49 8.80 7.70 -23.08
CA VAL A 49 8.57 6.45 -23.80
C VAL A 49 7.45 6.59 -24.84
N SER A 50 7.36 5.61 -25.78
CA SER A 50 6.23 5.56 -26.71
C SER A 50 4.97 4.98 -26.04
N LYS A 51 3.78 5.36 -26.54
CA LYS A 51 2.49 4.74 -26.18
C LYS A 51 2.52 3.21 -26.29
N ARG A 52 3.18 2.67 -27.32
CA ARG A 52 3.39 1.22 -27.48
C ARG A 52 4.21 0.64 -26.33
N THR A 53 5.21 1.39 -25.85
CA THR A 53 6.02 0.99 -24.70
C THR A 53 5.17 0.98 -23.44
N PHE A 54 4.33 1.99 -23.19
CA PHE A 54 3.39 2.01 -22.07
C PHE A 54 2.51 0.75 -22.08
N PHE A 55 1.83 0.45 -23.21
CA PHE A 55 0.93 -0.71 -23.31
C PHE A 55 1.64 -2.07 -23.23
N ARG A 56 2.95 -2.12 -23.30
CA ARG A 56 3.72 -3.33 -23.00
C ARG A 56 3.78 -3.64 -21.51
N TYR A 57 3.62 -2.62 -20.62
CA TYR A 57 3.71 -2.74 -19.17
C TYR A 57 2.36 -2.65 -18.48
N PHE A 58 1.45 -1.86 -19.01
CA PHE A 58 0.15 -1.56 -18.42
C PHE A 58 -0.96 -1.64 -19.47
N ALA A 59 -2.07 -2.31 -19.16
CA ALA A 59 -3.22 -2.36 -20.05
C ALA A 59 -4.03 -1.03 -20.02
N SER A 60 -3.96 -0.30 -18.91
CA SER A 60 -4.67 0.96 -18.72
C SER A 60 -3.91 1.91 -17.76
N LYS A 61 -4.39 3.15 -17.63
CA LYS A 61 -3.84 4.08 -16.64
C LYS A 61 -4.19 3.69 -15.19
N GLU A 62 -5.28 2.95 -14.99
CA GLU A 62 -5.66 2.35 -13.73
C GLU A 62 -4.64 1.32 -13.25
N ASP A 63 -4.07 0.52 -14.18
CA ASP A 63 -3.10 -0.52 -13.86
C ASP A 63 -1.80 0.03 -13.25
N VAL A 64 -1.48 1.30 -13.53
CA VAL A 64 -0.37 2.00 -12.87
C VAL A 64 -0.63 2.12 -11.37
N VAL A 65 -1.86 2.52 -11.00
CA VAL A 65 -2.27 2.63 -9.59
C VAL A 65 -2.32 1.25 -8.94
N VAL A 66 -2.85 0.24 -9.65
CA VAL A 66 -2.87 -1.16 -9.18
C VAL A 66 -1.46 -1.66 -8.88
N ARG A 67 -0.49 -1.38 -9.76
CA ARG A 67 0.93 -1.74 -9.52
C ARG A 67 1.49 -1.07 -8.27
N PHE A 68 1.27 0.24 -8.13
CA PHE A 68 1.69 0.98 -6.93
C PHE A 68 1.12 0.38 -5.65
N LEU A 69 -0.19 0.10 -5.63
CA LEU A 69 -0.85 -0.53 -4.48
C LEU A 69 -0.34 -1.95 -4.22
N SER A 70 -0.02 -2.73 -5.27
CA SER A 70 0.55 -4.07 -5.11
C SER A 70 1.94 -4.03 -4.47
N GLY A 71 2.79 -3.08 -4.87
CA GLY A 71 4.09 -2.84 -4.23
C GLY A 71 3.92 -2.50 -2.75
N MET A 72 3.02 -1.57 -2.44
CA MET A 72 2.69 -1.19 -1.05
C MET A 72 2.27 -2.41 -0.21
N GLY A 73 1.41 -3.28 -0.74
CA GLY A 73 0.99 -4.50 -0.03
C GLY A 73 2.15 -5.46 0.25
N THR A 74 3.08 -5.59 -0.70
CA THR A 74 4.30 -6.40 -0.52
C THR A 74 5.18 -5.85 0.60
N ASP A 75 5.37 -4.53 0.64
CA ASP A 75 6.20 -3.87 1.67
C ASP A 75 5.55 -3.99 3.06
N ILE A 76 4.24 -3.80 3.16
CA ILE A 76 3.48 -3.98 4.42
C ILE A 76 3.62 -5.42 4.92
N HIS A 77 3.44 -6.42 4.05
CA HIS A 77 3.59 -7.82 4.43
C HIS A 77 5.02 -8.14 4.89
N ALA A 78 6.04 -7.71 4.14
CA ALA A 78 7.43 -7.92 4.49
C ALA A 78 7.79 -7.25 5.82
N ALA A 79 7.26 -6.05 6.07
CA ALA A 79 7.43 -5.35 7.33
C ALA A 79 6.83 -6.13 8.51
N LEU A 80 5.60 -6.67 8.38
CA LEU A 80 4.99 -7.51 9.41
C LEU A 80 5.80 -8.78 9.66
N ALA A 81 6.25 -9.46 8.59
CA ALA A 81 7.03 -10.69 8.67
C ALA A 81 8.39 -10.48 9.37
N SER A 82 8.97 -9.29 9.29
CA SER A 82 10.23 -8.93 9.93
C SER A 82 10.11 -8.59 11.42
N ARG A 83 8.88 -8.45 11.96
CA ARG A 83 8.69 -8.07 13.37
C ARG A 83 9.01 -9.21 14.33
N PRO A 84 9.55 -8.90 15.54
CA PRO A 84 9.82 -9.92 16.57
C PRO A 84 8.57 -10.74 16.90
N ALA A 85 8.73 -12.06 17.09
CA ALA A 85 7.60 -12.96 17.36
C ALA A 85 6.84 -12.63 18.65
N GLY A 86 7.52 -12.09 19.66
CA GLY A 86 6.89 -11.70 20.94
C GLY A 86 6.29 -10.29 20.98
N GLU A 87 6.32 -9.56 19.86
CA GLU A 87 5.72 -8.23 19.80
C GLU A 87 4.19 -8.33 19.75
N PRO A 88 3.45 -7.49 20.50
CA PRO A 88 1.98 -7.47 20.45
C PRO A 88 1.47 -7.28 19.02
N PRO A 89 0.39 -7.98 18.62
CA PRO A 89 -0.17 -7.88 17.27
C PRO A 89 -0.50 -6.45 16.84
N SER A 90 -1.05 -5.63 17.76
CA SER A 90 -1.34 -4.22 17.49
C SER A 90 -0.09 -3.43 17.12
N ALA A 91 1.02 -3.61 17.86
CA ALA A 91 2.28 -2.94 17.61
C ALA A 91 2.90 -3.40 16.29
N ALA A 92 2.91 -4.70 16.01
CA ALA A 92 3.44 -5.26 14.79
C ALA A 92 2.67 -4.77 13.54
N LEU A 93 1.33 -4.81 13.59
CA LEU A 93 0.47 -4.32 12.51
C LEU A 93 0.61 -2.80 12.32
N ARG A 94 0.64 -2.04 13.41
CA ARG A 94 0.87 -0.58 13.35
C ARG A 94 2.19 -0.25 12.66
N HIS A 95 3.29 -0.95 13.01
CA HIS A 95 4.58 -0.76 12.36
C HIS A 95 4.54 -1.10 10.87
N ALA A 96 3.93 -2.23 10.52
CA ALA A 96 3.82 -2.64 9.11
C ALA A 96 3.04 -1.62 8.28
N LEU A 97 1.90 -1.14 8.79
CA LEU A 97 1.06 -0.16 8.11
C LEU A 97 1.63 1.26 8.13
N ALA A 98 2.63 1.54 8.97
CA ALA A 98 3.36 2.80 8.93
C ALA A 98 4.35 2.89 7.75
N VAL A 99 4.82 1.77 7.20
CA VAL A 99 5.84 1.75 6.13
C VAL A 99 5.47 2.62 4.93
N PRO A 100 4.28 2.51 4.31
CA PRO A 100 3.92 3.38 3.20
C PRO A 100 3.78 4.85 3.60
N LEU A 101 3.41 5.15 4.84
CA LEU A 101 3.31 6.53 5.33
C LEU A 101 4.69 7.14 5.59
N LEU A 102 5.63 6.36 6.12
CA LEU A 102 7.02 6.78 6.30
C LEU A 102 7.67 7.16 4.96
N ALA A 103 7.44 6.37 3.90
CA ALA A 103 7.91 6.70 2.56
C ALA A 103 7.34 8.03 2.04
N CYS A 104 6.14 8.41 2.50
CA CYS A 104 5.49 9.67 2.13
C CYS A 104 6.02 10.88 2.91
N THR A 105 6.54 10.68 4.12
CA THR A 105 6.97 11.77 5.02
C THR A 105 8.48 12.02 4.97
N ASP A 106 9.24 11.27 4.15
CA ASP A 106 10.68 11.36 4.11
C ASP A 106 11.15 12.75 3.62
N ARG A 107 11.79 13.45 4.52
CA ARG A 107 12.70 14.62 4.51
C ARG A 107 12.44 15.80 3.55
N HIS A 108 11.56 15.71 2.56
CA HIS A 108 11.30 16.82 1.65
C HIS A 108 9.81 17.20 1.71
N PRO A 109 9.48 18.50 1.98
CA PRO A 109 8.08 18.95 2.05
C PRO A 109 7.27 18.60 0.79
N ASP A 110 7.94 18.57 -0.37
CA ASP A 110 7.32 18.23 -1.64
C ASP A 110 6.89 16.76 -1.72
N HIS A 111 7.57 15.85 -1.02
CA HIS A 111 7.20 14.43 -1.01
C HIS A 111 5.89 14.20 -0.27
N ALA A 112 5.71 14.79 0.90
CA ALA A 112 4.47 14.70 1.67
C ALA A 112 3.27 15.29 0.89
N ALA A 113 3.46 16.46 0.28
CA ALA A 113 2.43 17.09 -0.55
C ALA A 113 2.08 16.25 -1.79
N ARG A 114 3.06 15.59 -2.41
CA ARG A 114 2.86 14.69 -3.54
C ARG A 114 2.10 13.44 -3.14
N ALA A 115 2.52 12.80 -2.05
CA ALA A 115 1.88 11.62 -1.51
C ALA A 115 0.42 11.88 -1.11
N LEU A 116 0.15 13.04 -0.47
CA LEU A 116 -1.20 13.46 -0.16
C LEU A 116 -2.08 13.57 -1.41
N ARG A 117 -1.55 14.18 -2.50
CA ARG A 117 -2.29 14.25 -3.77
C ARG A 117 -2.58 12.86 -4.36
N VAL A 118 -1.67 11.91 -4.25
CA VAL A 118 -1.91 10.53 -4.69
C VAL A 118 -2.99 9.86 -3.83
N VAL A 119 -2.96 10.03 -2.52
CA VAL A 119 -4.00 9.52 -1.62
C VAL A 119 -5.35 10.16 -1.96
N GLN A 120 -5.41 11.47 -2.11
CA GLN A 120 -6.63 12.18 -2.52
C GLN A 120 -7.15 11.71 -3.87
N LEU A 121 -6.27 11.50 -4.85
CA LEU A 121 -6.61 10.97 -6.16
C LEU A 121 -7.30 9.60 -6.04
N ILE A 122 -6.68 8.68 -5.28
CA ILE A 122 -7.20 7.31 -5.09
C ILE A 122 -8.56 7.34 -4.39
N LEU A 123 -8.68 8.08 -3.28
CA LEU A 123 -9.88 8.09 -2.46
C LEU A 123 -11.06 8.84 -3.10
N ARG A 124 -10.78 9.85 -3.95
CA ARG A 124 -11.82 10.68 -4.59
C ARG A 124 -12.24 10.19 -5.98
N THR A 125 -11.48 9.29 -6.60
CA THR A 125 -11.81 8.73 -7.92
C THR A 125 -12.49 7.36 -7.74
N PRO A 126 -13.79 7.19 -8.03
CA PRO A 126 -14.52 5.94 -7.72
C PRO A 126 -13.87 4.68 -8.29
N ALA A 127 -13.35 4.74 -9.53
CA ALA A 127 -12.67 3.62 -10.17
C ALA A 127 -11.38 3.22 -9.43
N LEU A 128 -10.61 4.19 -8.93
CA LEU A 128 -9.37 3.95 -8.19
C LEU A 128 -9.65 3.50 -6.75
N LEU A 129 -10.68 4.05 -6.12
CA LEU A 129 -11.13 3.62 -4.80
C LEU A 129 -11.55 2.14 -4.84
N ALA A 130 -12.28 1.72 -5.88
CA ALA A 130 -12.65 0.32 -6.05
C ALA A 130 -11.39 -0.58 -6.12
N ARG A 131 -10.38 -0.19 -6.90
CA ARG A 131 -9.10 -0.92 -6.98
C ARG A 131 -8.35 -0.96 -5.66
N PHE A 132 -8.36 0.15 -4.91
CA PHE A 132 -7.77 0.20 -3.59
C PHE A 132 -8.45 -0.78 -2.61
N LEU A 133 -9.77 -0.82 -2.60
CA LEU A 133 -10.53 -1.76 -1.76
C LEU A 133 -10.30 -3.23 -2.16
N GLU A 134 -10.21 -3.53 -3.45
CA GLU A 134 -9.82 -4.86 -3.96
C GLU A 134 -8.42 -5.26 -3.42
N ARG A 135 -7.43 -4.35 -3.49
CA ARG A 135 -6.09 -4.61 -2.97
C ARG A 135 -6.08 -4.76 -1.44
N GLN A 136 -6.86 -3.96 -0.73
CA GLN A 136 -7.00 -4.15 0.73
C GLN A 136 -7.54 -5.52 1.10
N ALA A 137 -8.44 -6.10 0.29
CA ALA A 137 -8.90 -7.47 0.52
C ALA A 137 -7.76 -8.50 0.39
N GLU A 138 -6.87 -8.33 -0.59
CA GLU A 138 -5.69 -9.18 -0.73
C GLU A 138 -4.67 -8.97 0.41
N TRP A 139 -4.44 -7.72 0.81
CA TRP A 139 -3.57 -7.41 1.95
C TRP A 139 -4.10 -8.04 3.23
N ARG A 140 -5.41 -8.02 3.45
CA ARG A 140 -6.03 -8.67 4.61
C ARG A 140 -5.70 -10.17 4.66
N GLU A 141 -5.82 -10.88 3.54
CA GLU A 141 -5.50 -12.30 3.49
C GLU A 141 -3.99 -12.56 3.75
N ALA A 142 -3.11 -11.75 3.16
CA ALA A 142 -1.68 -11.86 3.38
C ALA A 142 -1.28 -11.58 4.84
N LEU A 143 -1.82 -10.51 5.44
CA LEU A 143 -1.57 -10.15 6.84
C LEU A 143 -2.16 -11.19 7.80
N ALA A 144 -3.35 -11.71 7.51
CA ALA A 144 -3.97 -12.76 8.32
C ALA A 144 -3.13 -14.05 8.30
N GLY A 145 -2.61 -14.44 7.13
CA GLY A 145 -1.70 -15.59 7.02
C GLY A 145 -0.43 -15.41 7.85
N GLU A 146 0.16 -14.21 7.83
CA GLU A 146 1.35 -13.91 8.63
C GLU A 146 1.06 -13.86 10.14
N LEU A 147 -0.09 -13.30 10.55
CA LEU A 147 -0.52 -13.31 11.95
C LEU A 147 -0.75 -14.75 12.43
N ALA A 148 -1.45 -15.58 11.64
CA ALA A 148 -1.67 -16.98 11.97
C ALA A 148 -0.35 -17.74 12.16
N ARG A 149 0.63 -17.50 11.29
CA ARG A 149 1.98 -18.07 11.42
C ARG A 149 2.67 -17.62 12.70
N ARG A 150 2.55 -16.34 13.09
CA ARG A 150 3.16 -15.77 14.31
C ARG A 150 2.55 -16.38 15.58
N GLU A 151 1.22 -16.54 15.58
CA GLU A 151 0.47 -17.08 16.71
C GLU A 151 0.44 -18.63 16.74
N GLY A 152 0.90 -19.29 15.69
CA GLY A 152 0.91 -20.74 15.59
C GLY A 152 -0.49 -21.36 15.47
N VAL A 153 -1.45 -20.62 14.89
CA VAL A 153 -2.84 -21.05 14.72
C VAL A 153 -3.15 -21.39 13.26
N ASP A 154 -4.20 -22.20 13.05
CA ASP A 154 -4.70 -22.48 11.71
C ASP A 154 -5.60 -21.33 11.23
N PRO A 155 -5.25 -20.60 10.17
CA PRO A 155 -6.03 -19.47 9.66
C PRO A 155 -7.40 -19.88 9.11
N ALA A 156 -7.63 -21.18 8.85
CA ALA A 156 -8.94 -21.70 8.42
C ALA A 156 -9.87 -21.98 9.60
N ALA A 157 -9.33 -22.26 10.78
CA ALA A 157 -10.08 -22.60 11.98
C ALA A 157 -10.25 -21.42 12.95
N ASP A 158 -9.28 -20.50 12.96
CA ASP A 158 -9.26 -19.36 13.88
C ASP A 158 -9.70 -18.07 13.18
N LEU A 159 -10.68 -17.38 13.75
CA LEU A 159 -11.20 -16.11 13.24
C LEU A 159 -10.29 -14.94 13.52
N TYR A 160 -9.47 -15.03 14.58
CA TYR A 160 -8.69 -13.90 15.09
C TYR A 160 -7.75 -13.31 14.05
N PRO A 161 -6.89 -14.07 13.32
CA PRO A 161 -5.93 -13.48 12.39
C PRO A 161 -6.59 -12.62 11.30
N ARG A 162 -7.72 -13.11 10.77
CA ARG A 162 -8.49 -12.44 9.72
C ARG A 162 -9.20 -11.19 10.24
N LEU A 163 -9.76 -11.28 11.45
CA LEU A 163 -10.42 -10.17 12.12
C LEU A 163 -9.42 -9.08 12.49
N ALA A 164 -8.27 -9.46 13.06
CA ALA A 164 -7.20 -8.53 13.43
C ALA A 164 -6.63 -7.78 12.21
N ALA A 165 -6.31 -8.51 11.13
CA ALA A 165 -5.85 -7.91 9.88
C ALA A 165 -6.89 -6.94 9.29
N GLY A 166 -8.17 -7.34 9.27
CA GLY A 166 -9.26 -6.49 8.78
C GLY A 166 -9.44 -5.22 9.61
N THR A 167 -9.43 -5.35 10.93
CA THR A 167 -9.56 -4.20 11.85
C THR A 167 -8.38 -3.23 11.71
N ALA A 168 -7.16 -3.73 11.59
CA ALA A 168 -5.98 -2.90 11.36
C ALA A 168 -6.04 -2.14 10.01
N LEU A 169 -6.53 -2.79 8.96
CA LEU A 169 -6.72 -2.13 7.65
C LEU A 169 -7.83 -1.09 7.67
N VAL A 170 -8.91 -1.29 8.45
CA VAL A 170 -9.93 -0.25 8.67
C VAL A 170 -9.31 0.96 9.38
N ALA A 171 -8.51 0.75 10.42
CA ALA A 171 -7.81 1.84 11.11
C ALA A 171 -6.87 2.61 10.16
N PHE A 172 -6.11 1.90 9.32
CA PHE A 172 -5.25 2.49 8.30
C PHE A 172 -6.05 3.30 7.27
N HIS A 173 -7.12 2.74 6.72
CA HIS A 173 -7.99 3.42 5.76
C HIS A 173 -8.57 4.72 6.35
N THR A 174 -9.11 4.66 7.56
CA THR A 174 -9.64 5.83 8.26
C THR A 174 -8.60 6.91 8.47
N ALA A 175 -7.35 6.54 8.79
CA ALA A 175 -6.24 7.48 8.88
C ALA A 175 -5.93 8.14 7.54
N LEU A 176 -5.94 7.38 6.43
CA LEU A 176 -5.76 7.93 5.08
C LEU A 176 -6.89 8.87 4.67
N GLU A 177 -8.15 8.52 4.94
CA GLU A 177 -9.32 9.38 4.67
C GLU A 177 -9.20 10.72 5.42
N ARG A 178 -8.85 10.65 6.70
CA ARG A 178 -8.65 11.85 7.53
C ARG A 178 -7.51 12.70 7.01
N TRP A 179 -6.37 12.09 6.67
CA TRP A 179 -5.23 12.80 6.07
C TRP A 179 -5.62 13.45 4.74
N GLY A 180 -6.28 12.71 3.87
CA GLY A 180 -6.78 13.21 2.58
C GLY A 180 -7.75 14.40 2.70
N ALA A 181 -8.46 14.51 3.82
CA ALA A 181 -9.39 15.61 4.11
C ALA A 181 -8.73 16.80 4.83
N SER A 182 -7.54 16.64 5.42
CA SER A 182 -6.88 17.65 6.27
C SER A 182 -6.04 18.68 5.52
N ASP A 183 -5.93 18.58 4.17
CA ASP A 183 -5.07 19.43 3.34
C ASP A 183 -3.64 19.55 3.88
N ALA A 184 -3.06 18.43 4.31
CA ALA A 184 -1.73 18.31 4.94
C ALA A 184 -1.59 18.98 6.32
N ALA A 185 -2.67 19.38 6.98
CA ALA A 185 -2.62 19.98 8.31
C ALA A 185 -2.31 18.95 9.41
N GLU A 186 -2.54 17.66 9.16
CA GLU A 186 -2.29 16.58 10.11
C GLU A 186 -1.18 15.63 9.60
N ASP A 187 -0.34 15.13 10.50
CA ASP A 187 0.67 14.12 10.19
C ASP A 187 0.00 12.74 10.03
N PRO A 188 0.19 12.02 8.91
CA PRO A 188 -0.42 10.73 8.68
C PRO A 188 0.02 9.65 9.68
N LEU A 189 1.25 9.71 10.20
CA LEU A 189 1.72 8.79 11.23
C LEU A 189 1.00 9.01 12.56
N ASN A 190 0.78 10.28 12.93
CA ASN A 190 0.00 10.62 14.12
C ASN A 190 -1.46 10.17 13.99
N LEU A 191 -2.05 10.31 12.80
CA LEU A 191 -3.40 9.80 12.55
C LEU A 191 -3.47 8.28 12.67
N LEU A 192 -2.46 7.57 12.16
CA LEU A 192 -2.35 6.12 12.31
C LEU A 192 -2.23 5.74 13.79
N ASP A 193 -1.39 6.43 14.56
CA ASP A 193 -1.22 6.19 16.00
C ASP A 193 -2.52 6.37 16.77
N ARG A 194 -3.27 7.43 16.47
CA ARG A 194 -4.58 7.68 17.08
C ARG A 194 -5.60 6.61 16.72
N ALA A 195 -5.60 6.13 15.47
CA ALA A 195 -6.48 5.03 15.06
C ALA A 195 -6.11 3.73 15.78
N PHE A 196 -4.82 3.41 15.90
CA PHE A 196 -4.36 2.23 16.63
C PHE A 196 -4.54 2.33 18.15
N ALA A 197 -4.54 3.51 18.74
CA ALA A 197 -4.91 3.69 20.14
C ALA A 197 -6.36 3.26 20.42
N VAL A 198 -7.24 3.36 19.43
CA VAL A 198 -8.65 2.90 19.54
C VAL A 198 -8.77 1.39 19.38
N VAL A 199 -8.13 0.82 18.36
CA VAL A 199 -8.32 -0.61 18.01
C VAL A 199 -7.31 -1.55 18.68
N GLY A 200 -6.16 -1.02 19.10
CA GLY A 200 -5.05 -1.81 19.65
C GLY A 200 -5.44 -2.72 20.82
N PRO A 201 -6.19 -2.25 21.84
CA PRO A 201 -6.63 -3.12 22.93
C PRO A 201 -7.42 -4.35 22.46
N ALA A 202 -8.26 -4.20 21.42
CA ALA A 202 -9.02 -5.31 20.86
C ALA A 202 -8.13 -6.25 20.01
N LEU A 203 -7.10 -5.71 19.36
CA LEU A 203 -6.13 -6.50 18.59
C LEU A 203 -5.23 -7.34 19.50
N ASP A 204 -4.98 -6.90 20.73
CA ASP A 204 -4.13 -7.61 21.69
C ASP A 204 -4.93 -8.51 22.65
N ALA A 205 -6.27 -8.38 22.66
CA ALA A 205 -7.16 -9.22 23.43
C ALA A 205 -7.32 -10.59 22.74
N GLN A 206 -6.35 -11.48 22.97
CA GLN A 206 -6.47 -12.89 22.60
C GLN A 206 -7.14 -13.62 23.76
N ASP A 207 -8.34 -14.15 23.57
CA ASP A 207 -8.91 -15.16 24.45
C ASP A 207 -8.03 -16.43 24.34
N ARG A 208 -7.11 -16.59 25.29
CA ARG A 208 -6.29 -17.80 25.47
C ARG A 208 -7.05 -18.86 26.23
#